data_b35df7d5c0160024830ccba81b8acd37
#
_entry.id   b35df7d5c0160024830ccba81b8acd37
#
_cell.length_a   1.000
_cell.length_b   1.000
_cell.length_c   1.000
_cell.angle_alpha   90.00
_cell.angle_beta   90.00
_cell.angle_gamma   90.00
#
_symmetry.space_group_name_H-M   'P 1'
#
loop_
_entity.id
_entity.type
_entity.pdbx_description
1 polymer ?
#
loop_
_entity_poly.entity_id
_entity_poly.type
_entity_poly.pdbx_seq_one_letter_code
_entity_poly.pdbx_strand_id
1 'polypeptide(L)'
;MLGIPSVLAQSQVPMGAPLSTLALLEALPQAQRIFAITPERRALLNTIRYAEGTWAQGSDLGYRILFGGSVFESLDRHPNRVMRTARYASAAAGAYQFMPFTWAMAARALGLAVFHPEAQDQAALFLVQRRGALSLADQGHLTPQLVALLAPEWASFPTLRGGSYYGQPVKRFAELKRFYDENLTRLRSTLGPSEPPTVPCEPQASLRCRLEALQPFSARRRGGA
;
A
#
# COMPACT_ATOMS: atom_id res chain seq x y z
N MET A 1 -81.02 -9.45 5.41
CA MET A 1 -79.69 -10.09 5.24
C MET A 1 -78.83 -9.13 4.47
N LEU A 2 -77.90 -8.50 5.16
CA LEU A 2 -77.07 -7.39 4.64
C LEU A 2 -75.75 -7.95 4.17
N GLY A 3 -75.47 -7.79 2.85
CA GLY A 3 -74.18 -8.16 2.28
C GLY A 3 -73.18 -7.01 2.38
N ILE A 4 -71.98 -7.29 2.87
CA ILE A 4 -70.85 -6.36 2.98
C ILE A 4 -70.00 -6.43 1.70
N PRO A 5 -69.65 -5.33 1.02
CA PRO A 5 -68.71 -5.41 -0.06
C PRO A 5 -67.26 -5.26 0.48
N SER A 6 -66.44 -6.24 0.18
CA SER A 6 -64.97 -6.19 0.42
C SER A 6 -64.30 -5.31 -0.63
N VAL A 7 -63.72 -4.21 -0.22
CA VAL A 7 -62.86 -3.36 -1.05
C VAL A 7 -61.41 -3.87 -0.91
N LEU A 8 -60.89 -4.51 -1.97
CA LEU A 8 -59.46 -4.83 -2.09
C LEU A 8 -58.72 -3.59 -2.56
N ALA A 9 -58.00 -2.96 -1.68
CA ALA A 9 -57.04 -1.92 -2.03
C ALA A 9 -55.82 -2.56 -2.68
N GLN A 10 -55.62 -2.36 -3.98
CA GLN A 10 -54.40 -2.71 -4.68
C GLN A 10 -53.35 -1.62 -4.40
N SER A 11 -52.34 -1.99 -3.59
CA SER A 11 -51.13 -1.19 -3.43
C SER A 11 -50.30 -1.23 -4.71
N GLN A 12 -50.28 -0.15 -5.48
CA GLN A 12 -49.35 0.02 -6.59
C GLN A 12 -47.96 0.28 -6.04
N VAL A 13 -47.03 -0.68 -6.27
CA VAL A 13 -45.60 -0.52 -6.03
C VAL A 13 -45.07 0.40 -7.15
N PRO A 14 -44.40 1.53 -6.85
CA PRO A 14 -43.80 2.34 -7.90
C PRO A 14 -42.67 1.56 -8.54
N MET A 15 -42.73 1.37 -9.86
CA MET A 15 -41.65 0.83 -10.68
C MET A 15 -40.45 1.77 -10.55
N GLY A 16 -39.38 1.30 -9.91
CA GLY A 16 -38.12 2.03 -9.76
C GLY A 16 -37.52 2.39 -11.13
N ALA A 17 -37.12 3.63 -11.25
CA ALA A 17 -36.36 4.10 -12.42
C ALA A 17 -35.11 3.23 -12.64
N PRO A 18 -34.71 2.95 -13.90
CA PRO A 18 -33.50 2.18 -14.16
C PRO A 18 -32.31 2.95 -13.61
N LEU A 19 -31.60 2.34 -12.67
CA LEU A 19 -30.32 2.85 -12.17
C LEU A 19 -29.39 3.02 -13.37
N SER A 20 -28.92 4.23 -13.61
CA SER A 20 -28.00 4.56 -14.68
C SER A 20 -26.77 3.65 -14.58
N THR A 21 -26.34 3.08 -15.71
CA THR A 21 -25.15 2.22 -15.81
C THR A 21 -23.90 2.87 -15.21
N LEU A 22 -23.84 4.20 -15.18
CA LEU A 22 -22.80 5.00 -14.52
C LEU A 22 -22.83 4.85 -12.99
N ALA A 23 -24.01 4.80 -12.37
CA ALA A 23 -24.13 4.60 -10.91
C ALA A 23 -23.71 3.19 -10.47
N LEU A 24 -23.85 2.19 -11.35
CA LEU A 24 -23.37 0.82 -11.10
C LEU A 24 -21.83 0.73 -11.22
N LEU A 25 -21.19 1.52 -12.09
CA LEU A 25 -19.73 1.59 -12.22
C LEU A 25 -19.08 2.29 -11.02
N GLU A 26 -19.75 3.27 -10.41
CA GLU A 26 -19.28 3.94 -9.18
C GLU A 26 -19.45 3.07 -7.93
N ALA A 27 -20.28 2.05 -7.98
CA ALA A 27 -20.52 1.12 -6.87
C ALA A 27 -19.58 -0.11 -6.87
N LEU A 28 -18.59 -0.19 -7.77
CA LEU A 28 -17.52 -1.17 -7.63
C LEU A 28 -16.77 -0.86 -6.32
N PRO A 29 -16.68 -1.81 -5.36
CA PRO A 29 -15.95 -1.56 -4.13
C PRO A 29 -14.52 -1.20 -4.53
N GLN A 30 -14.12 0.06 -4.32
CA GLN A 30 -12.72 0.42 -4.28
C GLN A 30 -12.12 -0.53 -3.26
N ALA A 31 -11.18 -1.39 -3.70
CA ALA A 31 -10.47 -2.31 -2.81
C ALA A 31 -10.05 -1.49 -1.59
N GLN A 32 -10.62 -1.81 -0.43
CA GLN A 32 -10.40 -1.02 0.78
C GLN A 32 -8.90 -1.00 1.02
N ARG A 33 -8.28 0.16 0.84
CA ARG A 33 -6.89 0.38 1.19
C ARG A 33 -6.82 0.34 2.71
N ILE A 34 -6.54 -0.83 3.27
CA ILE A 34 -6.51 -1.06 4.71
C ILE A 34 -5.33 -0.31 5.33
N PHE A 35 -4.22 -0.20 4.57
CA PHE A 35 -3.06 0.58 4.96
C PHE A 35 -2.89 1.79 4.03
N ALA A 36 -2.81 2.99 4.60
CA ALA A 36 -2.37 4.16 3.86
C ALA A 36 -0.92 3.95 3.39
N ILE A 37 -0.63 4.29 2.13
CA ILE A 37 0.72 4.21 1.57
C ILE A 37 1.39 5.57 1.74
N THR A 38 2.03 5.78 2.89
CA THR A 38 2.86 6.97 3.14
C THR A 38 4.20 6.88 2.41
N PRO A 39 4.96 7.97 2.26
CA PRO A 39 6.31 7.92 1.70
C PRO A 39 7.23 6.92 2.41
N GLU A 40 7.15 6.83 3.73
CA GLU A 40 7.93 5.93 4.57
C GLU A 40 7.60 4.47 4.27
N ARG A 41 6.31 4.14 4.23
CA ARG A 41 5.83 2.80 3.89
C ARG A 41 6.17 2.44 2.45
N ARG A 42 6.03 3.39 1.50
CA ARG A 42 6.42 3.18 0.11
C ARG A 42 7.93 2.94 -0.01
N ALA A 43 8.76 3.69 0.71
CA ALA A 43 10.21 3.48 0.73
C ALA A 43 10.58 2.10 1.27
N LEU A 44 9.91 1.63 2.34
CA LEU A 44 10.10 0.27 2.85
C LEU A 44 9.67 -0.79 1.84
N LEU A 45 8.49 -0.66 1.23
CA LEU A 45 7.99 -1.56 0.19
C LEU A 45 8.97 -1.65 -0.99
N ASN A 46 9.50 -0.51 -1.45
CA ASN A 46 10.50 -0.47 -2.51
C ASN A 46 11.81 -1.13 -2.08
N THR A 47 12.21 -1.00 -0.80
CA THR A 47 13.41 -1.65 -0.25
C THR A 47 13.25 -3.17 -0.19
N ILE A 48 12.06 -3.67 0.16
CA ILE A 48 11.76 -5.11 0.09
C ILE A 48 11.88 -5.60 -1.37
N ARG A 49 11.26 -4.89 -2.32
CA ARG A 49 11.37 -5.21 -3.76
C ARG A 49 12.82 -5.22 -4.24
N TYR A 50 13.62 -4.25 -3.79
CA TYR A 50 15.05 -4.19 -4.09
C TYR A 50 15.80 -5.40 -3.52
N ALA A 51 15.52 -5.77 -2.29
CA ALA A 51 16.14 -6.93 -1.65
C ALA A 51 15.79 -8.25 -2.36
N GLU A 52 14.52 -8.42 -2.74
CA GLU A 52 14.00 -9.59 -3.45
C GLU A 52 14.36 -9.60 -4.96
N GLY A 53 15.03 -8.57 -5.47
CA GLY A 53 15.43 -8.49 -6.87
C GLY A 53 14.28 -8.16 -7.84
N THR A 54 13.17 -7.66 -7.33
CA THR A 54 11.95 -7.34 -8.11
C THR A 54 11.74 -5.84 -8.30
N TRP A 55 12.69 -5.00 -7.92
CA TRP A 55 12.56 -3.55 -7.95
C TRP A 55 12.24 -2.98 -9.33
N ALA A 56 12.85 -3.54 -10.41
CA ALA A 56 12.59 -3.17 -11.81
C ALA A 56 12.55 -1.64 -12.03
N GLN A 57 13.43 -0.88 -11.38
CA GLN A 57 13.49 0.59 -11.41
C GLN A 57 12.16 1.28 -11.06
N GLY A 58 11.34 0.66 -10.25
CA GLY A 58 10.05 1.18 -9.82
C GLY A 58 8.88 0.84 -10.76
N SER A 59 9.13 0.17 -11.87
CA SER A 59 8.06 -0.22 -12.79
C SER A 59 7.17 -1.33 -12.23
N ASP A 60 5.97 -1.46 -12.80
CA ASP A 60 5.00 -2.50 -12.42
C ASP A 60 5.42 -3.91 -12.86
N LEU A 61 6.45 -4.02 -13.71
CA LEU A 61 7.00 -5.32 -14.09
C LEU A 61 7.39 -6.15 -12.87
N GLY A 62 7.89 -5.50 -11.81
CA GLY A 62 8.25 -6.16 -10.56
C GLY A 62 7.14 -6.98 -9.93
N TYR A 63 5.88 -6.55 -10.10
CA TYR A 63 4.71 -7.27 -9.57
C TYR A 63 4.37 -8.57 -10.32
N ARG A 64 5.07 -8.83 -11.44
CA ARG A 64 4.87 -9.99 -12.31
C ARG A 64 6.07 -10.93 -12.35
N ILE A 65 7.00 -10.80 -11.42
CA ILE A 65 8.22 -11.63 -11.40
C ILE A 65 7.98 -12.93 -10.61
N LEU A 66 8.27 -14.06 -11.24
CA LEU A 66 8.36 -15.36 -10.58
C LEU A 66 9.75 -15.57 -9.96
N PHE A 67 9.85 -16.48 -9.02
CA PHE A 67 11.14 -16.94 -8.53
C PHE A 67 12.07 -17.30 -9.72
N GLY A 68 13.30 -16.79 -9.70
CA GLY A 68 14.25 -16.97 -10.80
C GLY A 68 14.14 -15.95 -11.94
N GLY A 69 13.24 -14.95 -11.84
CA GLY A 69 13.24 -13.76 -12.69
C GLY A 69 12.34 -13.81 -13.93
N SER A 70 11.68 -14.94 -14.24
CA SER A 70 10.71 -15.00 -15.34
C SER A 70 9.43 -14.24 -15.00
N VAL A 71 8.71 -13.79 -16.03
CA VAL A 71 7.50 -12.97 -15.91
C VAL A 71 6.24 -13.82 -16.14
N PHE A 72 5.15 -13.50 -15.44
CA PHE A 72 3.83 -14.07 -15.68
C PHE A 72 2.82 -12.97 -16.09
N GLU A 73 1.78 -13.34 -16.83
CA GLU A 73 0.89 -12.37 -17.47
C GLU A 73 -0.29 -11.94 -16.61
N SER A 74 -1.06 -12.91 -16.06
CA SER A 74 -2.28 -12.58 -15.31
C SER A 74 -1.99 -12.27 -13.85
N LEU A 75 -2.58 -11.17 -13.37
CA LEU A 75 -2.60 -10.75 -11.97
C LEU A 75 -3.95 -11.05 -11.27
N ASP A 76 -4.83 -11.84 -11.89
CA ASP A 76 -6.12 -12.19 -11.28
C ASP A 76 -5.96 -12.99 -10.00
N ARG A 77 -4.89 -13.77 -9.92
CA ARG A 77 -4.54 -14.60 -8.75
C ARG A 77 -3.04 -14.84 -8.67
N HIS A 78 -2.57 -15.25 -7.50
CA HIS A 78 -1.20 -15.73 -7.33
C HIS A 78 -0.95 -16.91 -8.28
N PRO A 79 0.15 -16.89 -9.09
CA PRO A 79 0.38 -17.88 -10.16
C PRO A 79 0.56 -19.29 -9.65
N ASN A 80 0.96 -19.50 -8.40
CA ASN A 80 1.18 -20.80 -7.75
C ASN A 80 2.00 -21.76 -8.63
N ARG A 81 3.06 -21.25 -9.30
CA ARG A 81 3.96 -21.99 -10.18
C ARG A 81 5.29 -22.24 -9.48
N VAL A 82 5.66 -23.50 -9.34
CA VAL A 82 7.00 -23.86 -8.84
C VAL A 82 8.02 -23.66 -9.95
N MET A 83 8.92 -22.71 -9.73
CA MET A 83 10.09 -22.47 -10.57
C MET A 83 11.30 -23.17 -9.98
N ARG A 84 12.17 -23.72 -10.83
CA ARG A 84 13.38 -24.44 -10.42
C ARG A 84 14.60 -23.71 -10.95
N THR A 85 15.60 -23.57 -10.09
CA THR A 85 16.95 -23.15 -10.44
C THR A 85 17.90 -24.30 -10.14
N ALA A 86 19.19 -24.16 -10.45
CA ALA A 86 20.16 -25.18 -10.15
C ALA A 86 20.26 -25.58 -8.67
N ARG A 87 19.86 -24.68 -7.76
CA ARG A 87 20.01 -24.85 -6.30
C ARG A 87 18.71 -24.89 -5.52
N TYR A 88 17.65 -24.26 -6.05
CA TYR A 88 16.41 -24.03 -5.30
C TYR A 88 15.19 -24.27 -6.18
N ALA A 89 14.09 -24.64 -5.54
CA ALA A 89 12.77 -24.64 -6.14
C ALA A 89 11.84 -23.78 -5.27
N SER A 90 11.07 -22.88 -5.88
CA SER A 90 10.15 -22.01 -5.15
C SER A 90 8.96 -21.65 -6.01
N ALA A 91 7.81 -21.44 -5.37
CA ALA A 91 6.61 -20.87 -5.97
C ALA A 91 6.42 -19.39 -5.60
N ALA A 92 7.48 -18.72 -5.13
CA ALA A 92 7.44 -17.30 -4.80
C ALA A 92 7.14 -16.46 -6.04
N ALA A 93 6.28 -15.46 -5.90
CA ALA A 93 5.83 -14.61 -7.00
C ALA A 93 5.51 -13.18 -6.56
N GLY A 94 5.54 -12.27 -7.54
CA GLY A 94 5.20 -10.88 -7.38
C GLY A 94 6.31 -10.03 -6.80
N ALA A 95 5.98 -8.76 -6.54
CA ALA A 95 6.93 -7.75 -6.10
C ALA A 95 7.62 -8.07 -4.76
N TYR A 96 6.95 -8.83 -3.93
CA TYR A 96 7.39 -9.21 -2.58
C TYR A 96 7.69 -10.70 -2.45
N GLN A 97 7.78 -11.41 -3.58
CA GLN A 97 8.07 -12.84 -3.64
C GLN A 97 7.22 -13.66 -2.65
N PHE A 98 5.90 -13.41 -2.66
CA PHE A 98 4.98 -14.16 -1.81
C PHE A 98 4.98 -15.65 -2.15
N MET A 99 5.11 -16.47 -1.12
CA MET A 99 4.76 -17.89 -1.23
C MET A 99 3.22 -18.02 -1.32
N PRO A 100 2.69 -19.05 -2.05
CA PRO A 100 1.24 -19.22 -2.21
C PRO A 100 0.46 -19.23 -0.89
N PHE A 101 1.00 -19.89 0.13
CA PHE A 101 0.37 -19.94 1.46
C PHE A 101 0.37 -18.56 2.13
N THR A 102 1.49 -17.83 2.07
CA THR A 102 1.63 -16.50 2.66
C THR A 102 0.67 -15.52 1.99
N TRP A 103 0.58 -15.57 0.66
CA TRP A 103 -0.42 -14.79 -0.08
C TRP A 103 -1.84 -15.13 0.35
N ALA A 104 -2.22 -16.42 0.35
CA ALA A 104 -3.57 -16.85 0.71
C ALA A 104 -3.97 -16.40 2.13
N MET A 105 -3.03 -16.43 3.08
CA MET A 105 -3.22 -15.95 4.44
C MET A 105 -3.49 -14.43 4.47
N ALA A 106 -2.64 -13.63 3.81
CA ALA A 106 -2.80 -12.19 3.75
C ALA A 106 -4.09 -11.78 3.00
N ALA A 107 -4.34 -12.41 1.85
CA ALA A 107 -5.53 -12.16 1.03
C ALA A 107 -6.82 -12.44 1.82
N ARG A 108 -6.87 -13.54 2.56
CA ARG A 108 -8.03 -13.87 3.42
C ARG A 108 -8.19 -12.85 4.54
N ALA A 109 -7.12 -12.45 5.21
CA ALA A 109 -7.17 -11.51 6.32
C ALA A 109 -7.63 -10.12 5.89
N LEU A 110 -7.31 -9.72 4.66
CA LEU A 110 -7.58 -8.38 4.13
C LEU A 110 -8.74 -8.34 3.12
N GLY A 111 -9.36 -9.48 2.79
CA GLY A 111 -10.41 -9.54 1.76
C GLY A 111 -9.91 -9.25 0.35
N LEU A 112 -8.65 -9.56 0.01
CA LEU A 112 -8.07 -9.29 -1.31
C LEU A 112 -8.50 -10.37 -2.31
N ALA A 113 -9.16 -9.95 -3.38
CA ALA A 113 -9.68 -10.87 -4.39
C ALA A 113 -8.69 -11.17 -5.53
N VAL A 114 -7.76 -10.26 -5.80
CA VAL A 114 -6.86 -10.27 -6.96
C VAL A 114 -5.40 -10.05 -6.53
N PHE A 115 -4.46 -10.46 -7.38
CA PHE A 115 -3.01 -10.33 -7.13
C PHE A 115 -2.42 -9.06 -7.78
N HIS A 116 -3.21 -7.99 -7.93
CA HIS A 116 -2.80 -6.72 -8.52
C HIS A 116 -1.76 -5.98 -7.66
N PRO A 117 -1.04 -4.98 -8.20
CA PRO A 117 0.02 -4.27 -7.48
C PRO A 117 -0.43 -3.72 -6.12
N GLU A 118 -1.59 -3.09 -6.06
CA GLU A 118 -2.14 -2.52 -4.83
C GLU A 118 -2.44 -3.59 -3.79
N ALA A 119 -2.98 -4.73 -4.21
CA ALA A 119 -3.26 -5.85 -3.33
C ALA A 119 -1.96 -6.48 -2.78
N GLN A 120 -0.92 -6.58 -3.61
CA GLN A 120 0.40 -7.03 -3.18
C GLN A 120 1.02 -6.07 -2.16
N ASP A 121 0.92 -4.75 -2.38
CA ASP A 121 1.37 -3.73 -1.43
C ASP A 121 0.67 -3.86 -0.08
N GLN A 122 -0.66 -4.01 -0.08
CA GLN A 122 -1.45 -4.19 1.14
C GLN A 122 -1.06 -5.49 1.87
N ALA A 123 -0.87 -6.59 1.15
CA ALA A 123 -0.45 -7.85 1.72
C ALA A 123 0.96 -7.75 2.34
N ALA A 124 1.89 -7.03 1.71
CA ALA A 124 3.22 -6.80 2.28
C ALA A 124 3.15 -5.99 3.57
N LEU A 125 2.37 -4.91 3.61
CA LEU A 125 2.16 -4.12 4.84
C LEU A 125 1.47 -4.93 5.95
N PHE A 126 0.57 -5.83 5.60
CA PHE A 126 0.00 -6.77 6.57
C PHE A 126 1.08 -7.67 7.20
N LEU A 127 2.04 -8.18 6.41
CA LEU A 127 3.16 -8.93 6.97
C LEU A 127 4.05 -8.07 7.87
N VAL A 128 4.33 -6.81 7.46
CA VAL A 128 5.05 -5.84 8.30
C VAL A 128 4.32 -5.63 9.64
N GLN A 129 3.00 -5.46 9.62
CA GLN A 129 2.19 -5.33 10.83
C GLN A 129 2.24 -6.59 11.69
N ARG A 130 2.10 -7.78 11.10
CA ARG A 130 2.20 -9.06 11.83
C ARG A 130 3.53 -9.24 12.56
N ARG A 131 4.62 -8.68 12.04
CA ARG A 131 5.93 -8.69 12.70
C ARG A 131 6.08 -7.59 13.77
N GLY A 132 5.02 -6.81 14.04
CA GLY A 132 5.10 -5.69 14.97
C GLY A 132 5.99 -4.55 14.48
N ALA A 133 6.27 -4.50 13.17
CA ALA A 133 7.26 -3.60 12.59
C ALA A 133 6.65 -2.33 11.96
N LEU A 134 5.31 -2.20 11.91
CA LEU A 134 4.65 -1.10 11.19
C LEU A 134 4.97 0.27 11.80
N SER A 135 4.94 0.38 13.12
CA SER A 135 5.28 1.63 13.82
C SER A 135 6.74 2.05 13.62
N LEU A 136 7.66 1.08 13.50
CA LEU A 136 9.06 1.35 13.17
C LEU A 136 9.21 1.82 11.73
N ALA A 137 8.44 1.23 10.79
CA ALA A 137 8.41 1.64 9.40
C ALA A 137 7.93 3.10 9.26
N ASP A 138 6.93 3.50 10.05
CA ASP A 138 6.35 4.85 10.01
C ASP A 138 7.30 5.95 10.55
N GLN A 139 8.37 5.59 11.25
CA GLN A 139 9.38 6.53 11.73
C GLN A 139 10.26 7.11 10.61
N GLY A 140 10.24 6.53 9.42
CA GLY A 140 11.02 7.02 8.28
C GLY A 140 12.52 6.75 8.38
N HIS A 141 12.92 5.72 9.13
CA HIS A 141 14.30 5.30 9.27
C HIS A 141 14.42 3.78 9.11
N LEU A 142 15.27 3.34 8.18
CA LEU A 142 15.61 1.92 8.10
C LEU A 142 16.65 1.60 9.18
N THR A 143 16.25 0.83 10.17
CA THR A 143 17.11 0.40 11.28
C THR A 143 17.45 -1.09 11.17
N PRO A 144 18.60 -1.55 11.74
CA PRO A 144 18.91 -2.98 11.80
C PRO A 144 17.81 -3.79 12.50
N GLN A 145 17.15 -3.21 13.49
CA GLN A 145 16.05 -3.85 14.20
C GLN A 145 14.83 -4.05 13.30
N LEU A 146 14.41 -3.02 12.54
CA LEU A 146 13.31 -3.12 11.60
C LEU A 146 13.57 -4.23 10.57
N VAL A 147 14.75 -4.22 9.96
CA VAL A 147 15.14 -5.21 8.94
C VAL A 147 15.16 -6.62 9.53
N ALA A 148 15.71 -6.80 10.73
CA ALA A 148 15.79 -8.10 11.40
C ALA A 148 14.41 -8.66 11.80
N LEU A 149 13.45 -7.81 12.20
CA LEU A 149 12.06 -8.22 12.44
C LEU A 149 11.39 -8.75 11.18
N LEU A 150 11.77 -8.24 10.01
CA LEU A 150 11.22 -8.61 8.72
C LEU A 150 11.94 -9.79 8.04
N ALA A 151 13.14 -10.16 8.49
CA ALA A 151 13.92 -11.26 7.93
C ALA A 151 13.19 -12.63 7.88
N PRO A 152 12.27 -12.97 8.81
CA PRO A 152 11.48 -14.20 8.70
C PRO A 152 10.43 -14.17 7.56
N GLU A 153 10.05 -13.01 7.05
CA GLU A 153 9.14 -12.89 5.89
C GLU A 153 9.93 -12.77 4.58
N TRP A 154 11.06 -12.05 4.61
CA TRP A 154 11.90 -11.81 3.43
C TRP A 154 13.33 -12.30 3.68
N ALA A 155 13.64 -13.47 3.13
CA ALA A 155 14.90 -14.16 3.36
C ALA A 155 16.16 -13.40 2.88
N SER A 156 15.98 -12.41 2.01
CA SER A 156 17.01 -11.49 1.55
C SER A 156 17.42 -10.44 2.59
N PHE A 157 16.61 -10.26 3.66
CA PHE A 157 16.93 -9.36 4.76
C PHE A 157 17.86 -10.01 5.78
N PRO A 158 18.88 -9.27 6.28
CA PRO A 158 19.78 -9.78 7.31
C PRO A 158 19.13 -9.76 8.70
N THR A 159 19.51 -10.72 9.52
CA THR A 159 19.26 -10.69 10.99
C THR A 159 20.14 -9.63 11.67
N LEU A 160 19.93 -9.39 12.97
CA LEU A 160 20.80 -8.48 13.76
C LEU A 160 22.26 -8.87 13.76
N ARG A 161 22.57 -10.16 13.53
CA ARG A 161 23.94 -10.67 13.42
C ARG A 161 24.51 -10.53 12.00
N GLY A 162 23.75 -9.93 11.07
CA GLY A 162 24.14 -9.73 9.67
C GLY A 162 24.01 -10.97 8.77
N GLY A 163 23.65 -12.13 9.33
CA GLY A 163 23.44 -13.36 8.58
C GLY A 163 21.98 -13.55 8.13
N SER A 164 21.75 -14.62 7.35
CA SER A 164 20.41 -15.00 6.91
C SER A 164 19.61 -15.66 8.02
N TYR A 165 18.29 -15.47 7.98
CA TYR A 165 17.34 -16.22 8.81
C TYR A 165 17.22 -17.69 8.36
N TYR A 166 17.33 -17.95 7.04
CA TYR A 166 17.14 -19.26 6.42
C TYR A 166 18.42 -19.86 5.79
N GLY A 167 19.59 -19.26 6.01
CA GLY A 167 20.85 -19.72 5.42
C GLY A 167 21.04 -19.35 3.94
N GLN A 168 20.22 -18.46 3.39
CA GLN A 168 20.31 -17.95 2.01
C GLN A 168 21.19 -16.68 1.94
N PRO A 169 21.69 -16.29 0.76
CA PRO A 169 22.37 -15.01 0.61
C PRO A 169 21.46 -13.85 1.01
N VAL A 170 22.02 -12.88 1.74
CA VAL A 170 21.32 -11.68 2.19
C VAL A 170 21.97 -10.43 1.62
N LYS A 171 21.19 -9.35 1.51
CA LYS A 171 21.69 -8.01 1.23
C LYS A 171 22.39 -7.44 2.46
N ARG A 172 23.47 -6.65 2.26
CA ARG A 172 24.11 -5.94 3.36
C ARG A 172 23.19 -4.82 3.88
N PHE A 173 23.11 -4.67 5.19
CA PHE A 173 22.28 -3.62 5.79
C PHE A 173 22.63 -2.22 5.26
N ALA A 174 23.93 -1.89 5.10
CA ALA A 174 24.35 -0.59 4.58
C ALA A 174 23.83 -0.33 3.15
N GLU A 175 23.74 -1.36 2.31
CA GLU A 175 23.19 -1.30 0.96
C GLU A 175 21.68 -1.02 0.99
N LEU A 176 20.95 -1.76 1.83
CA LEU A 176 19.51 -1.57 2.02
C LEU A 176 19.19 -0.16 2.57
N LYS A 177 19.97 0.29 3.55
CA LYS A 177 19.78 1.61 4.15
C LYS A 177 20.00 2.73 3.14
N ARG A 178 21.07 2.67 2.35
CA ARG A 178 21.32 3.65 1.30
C ARG A 178 20.16 3.71 0.31
N PHE A 179 19.72 2.55 -0.19
CA PHE A 179 18.58 2.48 -1.11
C PHE A 179 17.31 3.07 -0.50
N TYR A 180 17.01 2.74 0.76
CA TYR A 180 15.84 3.27 1.47
C TYR A 180 15.90 4.78 1.59
N ASP A 181 17.03 5.34 2.06
CA ASP A 181 17.20 6.78 2.29
C ASP A 181 17.06 7.57 0.98
N GLU A 182 17.70 7.10 -0.11
CA GLU A 182 17.56 7.70 -1.45
C GLU A 182 16.12 7.65 -1.96
N ASN A 183 15.44 6.52 -1.77
CA ASN A 183 14.05 6.35 -2.17
C ASN A 183 13.11 7.26 -1.37
N LEU A 184 13.26 7.31 -0.06
CA LEU A 184 12.44 8.15 0.82
C LEU A 184 12.61 9.63 0.49
N THR A 185 13.86 10.08 0.27
CA THR A 185 14.15 11.46 -0.11
C THR A 185 13.43 11.81 -1.41
N ARG A 186 13.51 10.95 -2.43
CA ARG A 186 12.83 11.14 -3.72
C ARG A 186 11.31 11.19 -3.56
N LEU A 187 10.73 10.26 -2.80
CA LEU A 187 9.29 10.21 -2.56
C LEU A 187 8.77 11.46 -1.85
N ARG A 188 9.51 11.97 -0.88
CA ARG A 188 9.15 13.21 -0.18
C ARG A 188 9.26 14.43 -1.08
N SER A 189 10.26 14.48 -1.97
CA SER A 189 10.42 15.61 -2.92
C SER A 189 9.33 15.64 -3.99
N THR A 190 8.78 14.48 -4.42
CA THR A 190 7.69 14.42 -5.40
C THR A 190 6.33 14.85 -4.84
N LEU A 191 6.14 14.77 -3.54
CA LEU A 191 4.90 15.23 -2.90
C LEU A 191 4.83 16.77 -2.75
N GLY A 192 5.93 17.49 -3.04
CA GLY A 192 6.05 18.92 -2.76
C GLY A 192 6.04 19.21 -1.25
N PRO A 193 6.35 20.42 -0.81
CA PRO A 193 5.99 20.84 0.53
C PRO A 193 4.46 20.71 0.62
N SER A 194 3.98 19.87 1.53
CA SER A 194 2.57 19.88 1.87
C SER A 194 2.25 21.29 2.34
N GLU A 195 1.67 22.11 1.47
CA GLU A 195 1.02 23.33 1.97
C GLU A 195 0.09 22.84 3.08
N PRO A 196 0.24 23.39 4.30
CA PRO A 196 -0.75 23.12 5.34
C PRO A 196 -2.10 23.46 4.72
N PRO A 197 -3.15 22.66 4.91
CA PRO A 197 -4.44 22.91 4.33
C PRO A 197 -4.76 24.37 4.64
N THR A 198 -4.85 25.19 3.60
CA THR A 198 -5.33 26.56 3.71
C THR A 198 -6.81 26.45 4.00
N VAL A 199 -7.13 26.11 5.26
CA VAL A 199 -8.46 26.34 5.78
C VAL A 199 -8.62 27.86 5.67
N PRO A 200 -9.65 28.36 4.95
CA PRO A 200 -9.89 29.78 4.89
C PRO A 200 -9.91 30.30 6.33
N CYS A 201 -8.99 31.23 6.64
CA CYS A 201 -8.79 31.66 8.00
C CYS A 201 -9.97 32.56 8.36
N GLU A 202 -11.02 31.99 8.95
CA GLU A 202 -12.09 32.78 9.52
C GLU A 202 -11.56 33.56 10.73
N PRO A 203 -11.62 34.90 10.75
CA PRO A 203 -11.03 35.73 11.80
C PRO A 203 -11.55 35.41 13.22
N GLN A 204 -12.66 34.68 13.31
CA GLN A 204 -13.30 34.30 14.58
C GLN A 204 -12.76 32.97 15.15
N ALA A 205 -12.03 32.14 14.34
CA ALA A 205 -11.69 30.78 14.72
C ALA A 205 -10.42 30.64 15.58
N SER A 206 -9.45 31.56 15.49
CA SER A 206 -8.25 31.52 16.33
C SER A 206 -7.54 32.88 16.41
N LEU A 207 -6.73 33.07 17.46
CA LEU A 207 -5.92 34.28 17.66
C LEU A 207 -4.94 34.51 16.49
N ARG A 208 -4.43 33.42 15.89
CA ARG A 208 -3.54 33.45 14.73
C ARG A 208 -4.23 34.04 13.50
N CYS A 209 -5.47 33.63 13.22
CA CYS A 209 -6.26 34.18 12.12
C CYS A 209 -6.58 35.66 12.28
N ARG A 210 -6.80 36.12 13.53
CA ARG A 210 -6.97 37.53 13.82
C ARG A 210 -5.73 38.37 13.56
N LEU A 211 -4.55 37.83 13.91
CA LEU A 211 -3.27 38.48 13.66
C LEU A 211 -2.93 38.55 12.18
N GLU A 212 -3.21 37.51 11.41
CA GLU A 212 -3.00 37.49 9.95
C GLU A 212 -3.94 38.47 9.22
N ALA A 213 -5.16 38.62 9.69
CA ALA A 213 -6.13 39.60 9.15
C ALA A 213 -5.74 41.06 9.42
N LEU A 214 -4.94 41.34 10.45
CA LEU A 214 -4.45 42.66 10.81
C LEU A 214 -3.16 43.05 10.08
N GLN A 215 -2.51 42.15 9.32
CA GLN A 215 -1.32 42.50 8.57
C GLN A 215 -1.65 43.30 7.30
N PRO A 216 -1.02 44.48 7.08
CA PRO A 216 -1.28 45.27 5.90
C PRO A 216 -0.88 44.53 4.62
N PHE A 217 -1.67 44.67 3.57
CA PHE A 217 -1.57 43.98 2.27
C PHE A 217 -0.17 44.06 1.60
N SER A 218 0.63 45.05 1.96
CA SER A 218 1.99 45.27 1.47
C SER A 218 3.01 44.25 2.00
N ALA A 219 2.74 43.56 3.11
CA ALA A 219 3.64 42.57 3.69
C ALA A 219 3.52 41.18 3.05
N ARG A 220 2.41 40.89 2.36
CA ARG A 220 2.14 39.59 1.75
C ARG A 220 2.94 39.29 0.45
N ARG A 221 3.60 40.30 -0.17
CA ARG A 221 4.32 40.17 -1.44
C ARG A 221 5.83 39.97 -1.31
N ARG A 222 6.42 39.92 -0.11
CA ARG A 222 7.88 39.83 0.08
C ARG A 222 8.39 38.50 0.60
N GLY A 223 7.59 37.44 0.55
CA GLY A 223 7.96 36.10 0.99
C GLY A 223 8.24 35.12 -0.16
N GLY A 224 8.53 35.59 -1.37
CA GLY A 224 8.81 34.75 -2.53
C GLY A 224 10.00 35.31 -3.31
N ALA A 225 11.20 34.96 -2.91
CA ALA A 225 12.44 34.96 -3.71
C ALA A 225 13.38 33.91 -3.12
#